data_361050682f777f879fbd78e62f0d046e
#
_entry.id   361050682f777f879fbd78e62f0d046e
#
_cell.length_a   1.000
_cell.length_b   1.000
_cell.length_c   1.000
_cell.angle_alpha   90.00
_cell.angle_beta   90.00
_cell.angle_gamma   90.00
#
_symmetry.space_group_name_H-M   'P 1'
#
loop_
_entity.id
_entity.type
_entity.pdbx_description
1 polymer ?
#
loop_
_entity_poly.entity_id
_entity_poly.type
_entity_poly.pdbx_seq_one_letter_code
_entity_poly.pdbx_strand_id
1 'polypeptide(L)'
;MDPLTHGLLGASLGQALSGSALGRRALAWGAVLGMAPDVDILLRSSDPFAEWRWHRGATHGLAVEVAAGLLFGWLLARRSGGPLRSWILLAVAALVSHPLLDWCTTYGTQLFAPFSNSRFALDWVAIVDPAYSLILAAGLAIALRAGAATSAARRAGWAVLSLSTAYLALGGFVNARIEAIAREDLRDGAGHRRLRM
;
A
#
# COMPACT_ATOMS: atom_id res chain seq x y z
N MET A 1 3.18 2.40 -5.58
CA MET A 1 1.98 2.71 -6.38
C MET A 1 1.88 4.23 -6.50
N ASP A 2 0.85 4.82 -7.13
CA ASP A 2 0.73 6.27 -7.14
C ASP A 2 0.31 6.83 -5.76
N PRO A 3 0.73 8.06 -5.39
CA PRO A 3 0.46 8.61 -4.07
C PRO A 3 -1.03 8.75 -3.72
N LEU A 4 -1.89 9.00 -4.72
CA LEU A 4 -3.33 9.11 -4.50
C LEU A 4 -3.90 7.77 -4.00
N THR A 5 -3.51 6.68 -4.63
CA THR A 5 -3.94 5.33 -4.24
C THR A 5 -3.48 4.97 -2.83
N HIS A 6 -2.24 5.31 -2.45
CA HIS A 6 -1.75 5.15 -1.08
C HIS A 6 -2.57 5.99 -0.08
N GLY A 7 -2.92 7.22 -0.43
CA GLY A 7 -3.81 8.05 0.37
C GLY A 7 -5.21 7.45 0.56
N LEU A 8 -5.80 6.91 -0.50
CA LEU A 8 -7.10 6.24 -0.44
C LEU A 8 -7.06 4.97 0.42
N LEU A 9 -6.01 4.17 0.31
CA LEU A 9 -5.82 2.98 1.15
C LEU A 9 -5.64 3.37 2.61
N GLY A 10 -4.78 4.33 2.91
CA GLY A 10 -4.56 4.84 4.25
C GLY A 10 -5.84 5.42 4.89
N ALA A 11 -6.64 6.18 4.12
CA ALA A 11 -7.93 6.68 4.57
C ALA A 11 -8.91 5.54 4.87
N SER A 12 -8.95 4.51 4.03
CA SER A 12 -9.83 3.34 4.21
C SER A 12 -9.43 2.53 5.45
N LEU A 13 -8.13 2.34 5.70
CA LEU A 13 -7.60 1.74 6.92
C LEU A 13 -7.95 2.56 8.15
N GLY A 14 -7.76 3.89 8.08
CA GLY A 14 -8.15 4.81 9.14
C GLY A 14 -9.62 4.69 9.47
N GLN A 15 -10.49 4.65 8.46
CA GLN A 15 -11.93 4.47 8.62
C GLN A 15 -12.28 3.14 9.29
N ALA A 16 -11.71 2.03 8.83
CA ALA A 16 -12.01 0.70 9.32
C ALA A 16 -11.55 0.49 10.77
N LEU A 17 -10.32 0.93 11.09
CA LEU A 17 -9.67 0.68 12.37
C LEU A 17 -10.02 1.69 13.45
N SER A 18 -10.15 2.97 13.09
CA SER A 18 -10.19 4.08 14.04
C SER A 18 -11.34 5.07 13.81
N GLY A 19 -12.16 4.88 12.76
CA GLY A 19 -13.24 5.78 12.39
C GLY A 19 -14.26 6.00 13.52
N SER A 20 -14.60 4.96 14.26
CA SER A 20 -15.53 5.04 15.39
C SER A 20 -15.02 5.92 16.56
N ALA A 21 -13.71 5.97 16.77
CA ALA A 21 -13.08 6.74 17.86
C ALA A 21 -12.65 8.14 17.43
N LEU A 22 -12.19 8.30 16.18
CA LEU A 22 -11.57 9.52 15.68
C LEU A 22 -12.43 10.27 14.65
N GLY A 23 -13.51 9.67 14.15
CA GLY A 23 -14.37 10.24 13.15
C GLY A 23 -13.63 10.60 11.87
N ARG A 24 -13.94 11.76 11.28
CA ARG A 24 -13.30 12.25 10.03
C ARG A 24 -11.77 12.43 10.13
N ARG A 25 -11.24 12.59 11.35
CA ARG A 25 -9.78 12.68 11.56
C ARG A 25 -9.08 11.38 11.20
N ALA A 26 -9.75 10.23 11.38
CA ALA A 26 -9.18 8.94 10.97
C ALA A 26 -8.95 8.85 9.45
N LEU A 27 -9.89 9.36 8.65
CA LEU A 27 -9.76 9.39 7.19
C LEU A 27 -8.66 10.35 6.76
N ALA A 28 -8.69 11.58 7.28
CA ALA A 28 -7.75 12.64 6.90
C ALA A 28 -6.29 12.24 7.23
N TRP A 29 -6.04 11.81 8.46
CA TRP A 29 -4.69 11.40 8.86
C TRP A 29 -4.28 10.06 8.24
N GLY A 30 -5.24 9.16 8.00
CA GLY A 30 -4.97 7.94 7.22
C GLY A 30 -4.48 8.25 5.83
N ALA A 31 -5.13 9.19 5.12
CA ALA A 31 -4.69 9.64 3.81
C ALA A 31 -3.28 10.27 3.85
N VAL A 32 -3.05 11.22 4.76
CA VAL A 32 -1.77 11.91 4.89
C VAL A 32 -0.63 10.93 5.20
N LEU A 33 -0.83 10.03 6.17
CA LEU A 33 0.19 9.06 6.55
C LEU A 33 0.39 7.99 5.48
N GLY A 34 -0.67 7.58 4.77
CA GLY A 34 -0.55 6.67 3.63
C GLY A 34 0.30 7.22 2.48
N MET A 35 0.34 8.54 2.30
CA MET A 35 1.18 9.21 1.29
C MET A 35 2.57 9.59 1.81
N ALA A 36 2.78 9.60 3.12
CA ALA A 36 3.98 10.17 3.72
C ALA A 36 5.31 9.51 3.29
N PRO A 37 5.41 8.18 3.09
CA PRO A 37 6.66 7.55 2.65
C PRO A 37 7.17 8.08 1.30
N ASP A 38 6.28 8.44 0.38
CA ASP A 38 6.60 9.01 -0.94
C ASP A 38 7.21 10.43 -0.89
N VAL A 39 7.35 11.01 0.31
CA VAL A 39 8.05 12.29 0.48
C VAL A 39 9.51 12.21 0.00
N ASP A 40 10.08 11.01 -0.07
CA ASP A 40 11.41 10.75 -0.60
C ASP A 40 11.58 11.19 -2.07
N ILE A 41 10.51 11.28 -2.85
CA ILE A 41 10.50 11.83 -4.23
C ILE A 41 10.98 13.30 -4.26
N LEU A 42 10.86 14.01 -3.14
CA LEU A 42 11.35 15.38 -3.01
C LEU A 42 12.89 15.47 -2.87
N LEU A 43 13.52 14.34 -2.52
CA LEU A 43 14.99 14.24 -2.42
C LEU A 43 15.58 14.03 -3.81
N ARG A 44 15.75 15.12 -4.55
CA ARG A 44 16.31 15.08 -5.91
C ARG A 44 17.82 14.94 -5.88
N SER A 45 18.35 14.16 -6.81
CA SER A 45 19.78 14.02 -7.08
C SER A 45 20.06 14.33 -8.57
N SER A 46 21.25 14.80 -8.87
CA SER A 46 21.73 14.88 -10.25
C SER A 46 22.13 13.52 -10.83
N ASP A 47 22.23 12.49 -9.98
CA ASP A 47 22.48 11.10 -10.37
C ASP A 47 21.17 10.30 -10.39
N PRO A 48 20.65 9.89 -11.56
CA PRO A 48 19.42 9.10 -11.68
C PRO A 48 19.50 7.75 -10.97
N PHE A 49 20.70 7.14 -10.85
CA PHE A 49 20.89 5.90 -10.11
C PHE A 49 20.79 6.11 -8.60
N ALA A 50 21.21 7.27 -8.09
CA ALA A 50 21.03 7.62 -6.69
C ALA A 50 19.54 7.84 -6.38
N GLU A 51 18.80 8.57 -7.22
CA GLU A 51 17.36 8.74 -7.08
C GLU A 51 16.63 7.39 -7.06
N TRP A 52 16.94 6.50 -8.01
CA TRP A 52 16.35 5.16 -8.04
C TRP A 52 16.67 4.34 -6.79
N ARG A 53 17.88 4.46 -6.22
CA ARG A 53 18.27 3.75 -4.99
C ARG A 53 17.55 4.28 -3.75
N TRP A 54 17.33 5.60 -3.68
CA TRP A 54 16.70 6.23 -2.51
C TRP A 54 15.19 6.09 -2.54
N HIS A 55 14.58 6.24 -3.71
CA HIS A 55 13.15 6.04 -3.85
C HIS A 55 12.78 4.58 -3.56
N ARG A 56 11.81 4.39 -2.68
CA ARG A 56 11.42 3.11 -2.09
C ARG A 56 12.57 2.40 -1.35
N GLY A 57 13.46 3.19 -0.74
CA GLY A 57 14.55 2.75 0.13
C GLY A 57 14.16 2.77 1.61
N ALA A 58 14.95 3.46 2.43
CA ALA A 58 14.77 3.49 3.89
C ALA A 58 13.38 3.97 4.34
N THR A 59 12.77 4.91 3.64
CA THR A 59 11.41 5.42 3.88
C THR A 59 10.32 4.36 3.67
N HIS A 60 10.62 3.26 2.99
CA HIS A 60 9.71 2.15 2.70
C HIS A 60 10.08 0.87 3.46
N GLY A 61 11.08 0.94 4.36
CA GLY A 61 11.44 -0.19 5.22
C GLY A 61 10.38 -0.47 6.28
N LEU A 62 9.89 -1.70 6.38
CA LEU A 62 8.82 -2.06 7.34
C LEU A 62 9.18 -1.68 8.78
N ALA A 63 10.44 -1.88 9.19
CA ALA A 63 10.88 -1.50 10.54
C ALA A 63 10.82 0.01 10.77
N VAL A 64 11.20 0.80 9.75
CA VAL A 64 11.14 2.27 9.79
C VAL A 64 9.69 2.74 9.85
N GLU A 65 8.81 2.14 9.05
CA GLU A 65 7.40 2.50 9.01
C GLU A 65 6.66 2.15 10.31
N VAL A 66 6.98 1.02 10.94
CA VAL A 66 6.45 0.69 12.26
C VAL A 66 6.92 1.69 13.30
N ALA A 67 8.22 2.02 13.34
CA ALA A 67 8.77 2.99 14.29
C ALA A 67 8.17 4.39 14.09
N ALA A 68 8.06 4.84 12.84
CA ALA A 68 7.41 6.09 12.47
C ALA A 68 5.92 6.09 12.87
N GLY A 69 5.21 5.00 12.64
CA GLY A 69 3.81 4.84 13.00
C GLY A 69 3.57 4.94 14.53
N LEU A 70 4.43 4.33 15.32
CA LEU A 70 4.38 4.46 16.78
C LEU A 70 4.62 5.91 17.22
N LEU A 71 5.63 6.57 16.65
CA LEU A 71 5.97 7.97 16.95
C LEU A 71 4.85 8.92 16.53
N PHE A 72 4.39 8.85 15.28
CA PHE A 72 3.32 9.73 14.78
C PHE A 72 1.99 9.46 15.47
N GLY A 73 1.64 8.20 15.75
CA GLY A 73 0.45 7.86 16.53
C GLY A 73 0.48 8.45 17.93
N TRP A 74 1.62 8.41 18.61
CA TRP A 74 1.80 9.04 19.92
C TRP A 74 1.71 10.57 19.84
N LEU A 75 2.38 11.20 18.87
CA LEU A 75 2.33 12.66 18.67
C LEU A 75 0.91 13.15 18.36
N LEU A 76 0.18 12.45 17.47
CA LEU A 76 -1.20 12.79 17.11
C LEU A 76 -2.14 12.65 18.29
N ALA A 77 -2.00 11.60 19.10
CA ALA A 77 -2.77 11.44 20.34
C ALA A 77 -2.55 12.61 21.31
N ARG A 78 -1.27 13.04 21.47
CA ARG A 78 -0.91 14.18 22.33
C ARG A 78 -1.47 15.50 21.85
N ARG A 79 -1.48 15.74 20.53
CA ARG A 79 -1.88 17.03 19.94
C ARG A 79 -3.37 17.13 19.63
N SER A 80 -3.98 16.04 19.20
CA SER A 80 -5.36 16.04 18.68
C SER A 80 -6.37 15.47 19.69
N GLY A 81 -5.91 14.92 20.83
CA GLY A 81 -6.76 14.19 21.77
C GLY A 81 -7.32 12.89 21.17
N GLY A 82 -8.08 12.16 21.98
CA GLY A 82 -8.63 10.86 21.60
C GLY A 82 -7.76 9.70 22.09
N PRO A 83 -8.22 8.44 21.90
CA PRO A 83 -7.54 7.28 22.43
C PRO A 83 -6.18 7.03 21.75
N LEU A 84 -5.12 6.90 22.52
CA LEU A 84 -3.76 6.62 22.02
C LEU A 84 -3.73 5.37 21.13
N ARG A 85 -4.43 4.29 21.55
CA ARG A 85 -4.52 3.05 20.77
C ARG A 85 -5.05 3.29 19.36
N SER A 86 -6.08 4.14 19.22
CA SER A 86 -6.69 4.41 17.91
C SER A 86 -5.73 5.16 16.99
N TRP A 87 -4.96 6.10 17.54
CA TRP A 87 -3.96 6.84 16.77
C TRP A 87 -2.78 5.97 16.37
N ILE A 88 -2.30 5.09 17.25
CA ILE A 88 -1.23 4.14 16.93
C ILE A 88 -1.68 3.15 15.87
N LEU A 89 -2.86 2.53 16.02
CA LEU A 89 -3.40 1.60 15.02
C LEU A 89 -3.53 2.26 13.65
N LEU A 90 -4.08 3.47 13.60
CA LEU A 90 -4.18 4.25 12.38
C LEU A 90 -2.82 4.48 11.74
N ALA A 91 -1.88 5.04 12.50
CA ALA A 91 -0.59 5.48 11.97
C ALA A 91 0.27 4.30 11.50
N VAL A 92 0.36 3.25 12.31
CA VAL A 92 1.10 2.04 11.93
C VAL A 92 0.46 1.37 10.71
N ALA A 93 -0.88 1.22 10.67
CA ALA A 93 -1.54 0.58 9.56
C ALA A 93 -1.39 1.37 8.26
N ALA A 94 -1.57 2.70 8.30
CA ALA A 94 -1.44 3.55 7.11
C ALA A 94 -0.02 3.55 6.56
N LEU A 95 0.99 3.71 7.42
CA LEU A 95 2.40 3.73 7.02
C LEU A 95 2.87 2.36 6.51
N VAL A 96 2.60 1.28 7.24
CA VAL A 96 3.01 -0.08 6.83
C VAL A 96 2.30 -0.54 5.57
N SER A 97 1.05 -0.14 5.34
CA SER A 97 0.32 -0.50 4.12
C SER A 97 0.96 0.06 2.85
N HIS A 98 1.70 1.16 2.94
CA HIS A 98 2.36 1.80 1.82
C HIS A 98 3.40 0.86 1.16
N PRO A 99 4.48 0.44 1.84
CA PRO A 99 5.46 -0.46 1.23
C PRO A 99 4.89 -1.85 0.90
N LEU A 100 3.84 -2.31 1.60
CA LEU A 100 3.18 -3.57 1.27
C LEU A 100 2.40 -3.49 -0.04
N LEU A 101 1.71 -2.37 -0.31
CA LEU A 101 1.06 -2.15 -1.59
C LEU A 101 2.08 -1.96 -2.72
N ASP A 102 3.16 -1.26 -2.45
CA ASP A 102 4.26 -1.09 -3.39
C ASP A 102 4.96 -2.41 -3.75
N TRP A 103 5.04 -3.32 -2.82
CA TRP A 103 5.54 -4.68 -3.06
C TRP A 103 4.69 -5.43 -4.09
N CYS A 104 3.38 -5.14 -4.17
CA CYS A 104 2.50 -5.74 -5.16
C CYS A 104 2.75 -5.22 -6.59
N THR A 105 3.54 -4.15 -6.78
CA THR A 105 3.86 -3.56 -8.09
C THR A 105 5.18 -4.11 -8.67
N THR A 106 5.47 -3.75 -9.93
CA THR A 106 6.66 -4.17 -10.69
C THR A 106 7.94 -3.43 -10.30
N TYR A 107 7.86 -2.25 -9.65
CA TYR A 107 9.02 -1.37 -9.41
C TYR A 107 10.04 -1.95 -8.43
N GLY A 108 9.56 -2.71 -7.46
CA GLY A 108 10.37 -3.26 -6.37
C GLY A 108 10.58 -2.28 -5.21
N THR A 109 10.47 -2.80 -3.98
CA THR A 109 10.51 -2.05 -2.73
C THR A 109 11.50 -2.69 -1.76
N GLN A 110 12.29 -1.89 -1.06
CA GLN A 110 13.28 -2.36 -0.07
C GLN A 110 12.62 -2.59 1.29
N LEU A 111 11.80 -3.63 1.40
CA LEU A 111 11.00 -3.93 2.61
C LEU A 111 11.83 -4.08 3.89
N PHE A 112 13.07 -4.53 3.78
CA PHE A 112 13.96 -4.77 4.92
C PHE A 112 15.02 -3.68 5.12
N ALA A 113 14.84 -2.52 4.48
CA ALA A 113 15.70 -1.37 4.78
C ALA A 113 15.50 -0.91 6.24
N PRO A 114 16.55 -0.43 6.93
CA PRO A 114 17.93 -0.21 6.47
C PRO A 114 18.84 -1.45 6.53
N PHE A 115 18.34 -2.63 6.94
CA PHE A 115 19.15 -3.84 7.15
C PHE A 115 19.52 -4.56 5.85
N SER A 116 18.76 -4.36 4.78
CA SER A 116 18.99 -4.95 3.46
C SER A 116 18.53 -4.00 2.36
N ASN A 117 19.33 -3.93 1.28
CA ASN A 117 18.99 -3.18 0.08
C ASN A 117 18.28 -4.02 -0.99
N SER A 118 17.93 -5.26 -0.67
CA SER A 118 17.21 -6.16 -1.58
C SER A 118 15.83 -5.59 -1.90
N ARG A 119 15.46 -5.61 -3.19
CA ARG A 119 14.15 -5.16 -3.67
C ARG A 119 13.25 -6.35 -3.95
N PHE A 120 12.00 -6.23 -3.56
CA PHE A 120 10.97 -7.24 -3.71
C PHE A 120 9.82 -6.67 -4.54
N ALA A 121 9.36 -7.43 -5.54
CA ALA A 121 8.22 -7.12 -6.39
C ALA A 121 7.41 -8.39 -6.63
N LEU A 122 6.09 -8.26 -6.70
CA LEU A 122 5.17 -9.37 -6.96
C LEU A 122 4.54 -9.30 -8.35
N ASP A 123 4.54 -8.14 -8.98
CA ASP A 123 3.96 -7.89 -10.31
C ASP A 123 2.46 -8.24 -10.40
N TRP A 124 1.71 -7.98 -9.32
CA TRP A 124 0.29 -8.29 -9.22
C TRP A 124 -0.61 -7.18 -9.73
N VAL A 125 -0.13 -5.94 -9.71
CA VAL A 125 -0.91 -4.73 -10.02
C VAL A 125 -0.02 -3.68 -10.67
N ALA A 126 -0.59 -2.87 -11.55
CA ALA A 126 0.12 -1.75 -12.17
C ALA A 126 0.46 -0.65 -11.15
N ILE A 127 1.53 0.13 -11.42
CA ILE A 127 1.92 1.27 -10.57
C ILE A 127 0.79 2.31 -10.49
N VAL A 128 0.06 2.51 -11.59
CA VAL A 128 -1.18 3.29 -11.63
C VAL A 128 -2.29 2.34 -12.07
N ASP A 129 -3.19 1.99 -11.16
CA ASP A 129 -4.32 1.09 -11.41
C ASP A 129 -5.63 1.79 -11.07
N PRO A 130 -6.36 2.30 -12.09
CA PRO A 130 -7.62 3.01 -11.87
C PRO A 130 -8.71 2.13 -11.24
N ALA A 131 -8.74 0.82 -11.53
CA ALA A 131 -9.75 -0.07 -10.99
C ALA A 131 -9.56 -0.26 -9.48
N TYR A 132 -8.32 -0.50 -9.04
CA TYR A 132 -7.96 -0.57 -7.62
C TYR A 132 -8.31 0.74 -6.89
N SER A 133 -7.91 1.88 -7.46
CA SER A 133 -8.17 3.21 -6.88
C SER A 133 -9.66 3.52 -6.79
N LEU A 134 -10.46 3.14 -7.81
CA LEU A 134 -11.91 3.32 -7.81
C LEU A 134 -12.62 2.47 -6.75
N ILE A 135 -12.15 1.24 -6.50
CA ILE A 135 -12.66 0.40 -5.41
C ILE A 135 -12.50 1.14 -4.08
N LEU A 136 -11.31 1.66 -3.79
CA LEU A 136 -11.03 2.40 -2.56
C LEU A 136 -11.84 3.69 -2.46
N ALA A 137 -11.89 4.48 -3.54
CA ALA A 137 -12.63 5.75 -3.58
C ALA A 137 -14.13 5.55 -3.38
N ALA A 138 -14.73 4.53 -4.00
CA ALA A 138 -16.15 4.21 -3.85
C ALA A 138 -16.49 3.83 -2.40
N GLY A 139 -15.68 2.96 -1.77
CA GLY A 139 -15.88 2.60 -0.37
C GLY A 139 -15.74 3.79 0.58
N LEU A 140 -14.77 4.66 0.31
CA LEU A 140 -14.57 5.87 1.09
C LEU A 140 -15.74 6.84 0.95
N ALA A 141 -16.28 7.01 -0.27
CA ALA A 141 -17.47 7.83 -0.51
C ALA A 141 -18.71 7.28 0.24
N ILE A 142 -18.90 5.96 0.26
CA ILE A 142 -19.97 5.31 1.04
C ILE A 142 -19.78 5.57 2.54
N ALA A 143 -18.56 5.41 3.05
CA ALA A 143 -18.24 5.66 4.46
C ALA A 143 -18.49 7.12 4.87
N LEU A 144 -18.12 8.08 4.01
CA LEU A 144 -18.36 9.51 4.26
C LEU A 144 -19.85 9.85 4.28
N ARG A 145 -20.64 9.29 3.36
CA ARG A 145 -22.10 9.48 3.32
C ARG A 145 -22.81 8.87 4.53
N ALA A 146 -22.32 7.73 5.00
CA ALA A 146 -22.86 7.07 6.20
C ALA A 146 -22.51 7.82 7.51
N GLY A 147 -21.56 8.74 7.47
CA GLY A 147 -21.01 9.43 8.64
C GLY A 147 -19.86 8.65 9.30
N ALA A 148 -18.67 9.24 9.28
CA ALA A 148 -17.39 8.57 9.60
C ALA A 148 -17.34 7.81 10.94
N ALA A 149 -18.10 8.24 11.96
CA ALA A 149 -18.11 7.59 13.27
C ALA A 149 -19.12 6.42 13.39
N THR A 150 -19.92 6.14 12.37
CA THR A 150 -20.97 5.13 12.42
C THR A 150 -20.45 3.71 12.21
N SER A 151 -21.22 2.73 12.69
CA SER A 151 -20.96 1.31 12.42
C SER A 151 -21.09 0.97 10.93
N ALA A 152 -21.97 1.68 10.20
CA ALA A 152 -22.14 1.52 8.76
C ALA A 152 -20.86 1.95 8.00
N ALA A 153 -20.30 3.11 8.34
CA ALA A 153 -19.04 3.57 7.75
C ALA A 153 -17.87 2.63 8.05
N ARG A 154 -17.80 2.07 9.26
CA ARG A 154 -16.79 1.07 9.61
C ARG A 154 -16.95 -0.22 8.81
N ARG A 155 -18.19 -0.71 8.63
CA ARG A 155 -18.45 -1.88 7.77
C ARG A 155 -18.06 -1.62 6.32
N ALA A 156 -18.38 -0.43 5.78
CA ALA A 156 -17.93 -0.02 4.45
C ALA A 156 -16.39 -0.01 4.33
N GLY A 157 -15.69 0.50 5.34
CA GLY A 157 -14.22 0.44 5.41
C GLY A 157 -13.67 -0.98 5.32
N TRP A 158 -14.19 -1.91 6.10
CA TRP A 158 -13.78 -3.32 6.04
C TRP A 158 -14.16 -4.00 4.72
N ALA A 159 -15.35 -3.72 4.19
CA ALA A 159 -15.80 -4.29 2.92
C ALA A 159 -14.88 -3.85 1.76
N VAL A 160 -14.52 -2.57 1.70
CA VAL A 160 -13.62 -2.07 0.64
C VAL A 160 -12.20 -2.61 0.80
N LEU A 161 -11.68 -2.74 2.02
CA LEU A 161 -10.38 -3.36 2.26
C LEU A 161 -10.38 -4.84 1.85
N SER A 162 -11.44 -5.58 2.15
CA SER A 162 -11.58 -6.97 1.69
C SER A 162 -11.65 -7.07 0.17
N LEU A 163 -12.42 -6.19 -0.49
CA LEU A 163 -12.55 -6.18 -1.93
C LEU A 163 -11.22 -5.79 -2.62
N SER A 164 -10.53 -4.77 -2.11
CA SER A 164 -9.24 -4.35 -2.65
C SER A 164 -8.16 -5.42 -2.46
N THR A 165 -8.16 -6.13 -1.34
CA THR A 165 -7.26 -7.27 -1.11
C THR A 165 -7.58 -8.43 -2.05
N ALA A 166 -8.86 -8.74 -2.26
CA ALA A 166 -9.28 -9.76 -3.22
C ALA A 166 -8.88 -9.40 -4.66
N TYR A 167 -8.94 -8.12 -5.02
CA TYR A 167 -8.45 -7.63 -6.31
C TYR A 167 -6.94 -7.87 -6.48
N LEU A 168 -6.13 -7.55 -5.48
CA LEU A 168 -4.69 -7.85 -5.51
C LEU A 168 -4.42 -9.36 -5.62
N ALA A 169 -5.15 -10.18 -4.86
CA ALA A 169 -5.02 -11.64 -4.93
C ALA A 169 -5.39 -12.19 -6.32
N LEU A 170 -6.41 -11.62 -6.97
CA LEU A 170 -6.77 -11.95 -8.35
C LEU A 170 -5.63 -11.60 -9.31
N GLY A 171 -5.01 -10.43 -9.17
CA GLY A 171 -3.83 -10.02 -9.94
C GLY A 171 -2.68 -11.03 -9.78
N GLY A 172 -2.39 -11.44 -8.55
CA GLY A 172 -1.40 -12.48 -8.26
C GLY A 172 -1.73 -13.84 -8.90
N PHE A 173 -3.00 -14.25 -8.86
CA PHE A 173 -3.44 -15.47 -9.52
C PHE A 173 -3.25 -15.40 -11.04
N VAL A 174 -3.65 -14.29 -11.66
CA VAL A 174 -3.50 -14.07 -13.11
C VAL A 174 -2.02 -14.07 -13.50
N ASN A 175 -1.16 -13.38 -12.73
CA ASN A 175 0.28 -13.36 -12.97
C ASN A 175 0.89 -14.77 -12.91
N ALA A 176 0.57 -15.55 -11.89
CA ALA A 176 1.04 -16.92 -11.75
C ALA A 176 0.58 -17.83 -12.91
N ARG A 177 -0.63 -17.62 -13.44
CA ARG A 177 -1.15 -18.35 -14.60
C ARG A 177 -0.40 -18.00 -15.88
N ILE A 178 -0.14 -16.70 -16.11
CA ILE A 178 0.64 -16.22 -17.27
C ILE A 178 2.06 -16.80 -17.23
N GLU A 179 2.71 -16.74 -16.07
CA GLU A 179 4.04 -17.33 -15.93
C GLU A 179 4.07 -18.86 -16.20
N ALA A 180 3.05 -19.59 -15.75
CA ALA A 180 2.97 -21.03 -16.00
C ALA A 180 2.88 -21.34 -17.51
N ILE A 181 2.00 -20.62 -18.24
CA ILE A 181 1.83 -20.76 -19.69
C ILE A 181 3.15 -20.40 -20.41
N ALA A 182 3.77 -19.27 -20.07
CA ALA A 182 5.03 -18.84 -20.68
C ALA A 182 6.17 -19.88 -20.48
N ARG A 183 6.23 -20.49 -19.31
CA ARG A 183 7.21 -21.57 -19.03
C ARG A 183 6.95 -22.83 -19.85
N GLU A 184 5.71 -23.22 -20.08
CA GLU A 184 5.33 -24.32 -20.96
C GLU A 184 5.76 -24.06 -22.41
N ASP A 185 5.38 -22.89 -22.96
CA ASP A 185 5.75 -22.51 -24.32
C ASP A 185 7.26 -22.49 -24.55
N LEU A 186 8.03 -22.01 -23.59
CA LEU A 186 9.50 -22.00 -23.67
C LEU A 186 10.10 -23.42 -23.65
N ARG A 187 9.51 -24.35 -22.89
CA ARG A 187 9.96 -25.75 -22.84
C ARG A 187 9.68 -26.46 -24.17
N ASP A 188 8.48 -26.27 -24.73
CA ASP A 188 8.08 -26.88 -25.99
C ASP A 188 8.87 -26.31 -27.17
N GLY A 189 9.09 -24.98 -27.20
CA GLY A 189 9.94 -24.32 -28.19
C GLY A 189 11.41 -24.77 -28.14
N ALA A 190 11.95 -25.08 -26.96
CA ALA A 190 13.30 -25.63 -26.79
C ALA A 190 13.37 -27.11 -27.24
N GLY A 191 12.31 -27.89 -27.00
CA GLY A 191 12.18 -29.26 -27.47
C GLY A 191 12.20 -29.39 -29.00
N HIS A 192 11.41 -28.52 -29.67
CA HIS A 192 11.33 -28.48 -31.14
C HIS A 192 12.66 -28.08 -31.83
N ARG A 193 13.48 -27.25 -31.18
CA ARG A 193 14.81 -26.88 -31.71
C ARG A 193 15.84 -28.04 -31.60
N ARG A 194 15.76 -28.85 -30.56
CA ARG A 194 16.67 -30.04 -30.40
C ARG A 194 16.36 -31.15 -31.38
N LEU A 195 15.13 -31.25 -31.90
CA LEU A 195 14.76 -32.30 -32.88
C LEU A 195 15.07 -31.88 -34.33
N ARG A 196 15.57 -30.68 -34.59
CA ARG A 196 15.93 -30.18 -35.93
C ARG A 196 17.44 -30.03 -36.14
N MET A 197 18.27 -30.44 -35.16
CA MET A 197 19.72 -30.58 -35.25
C MET A 197 20.08 -32.07 -35.41
#